data_0419f12ab17ba41e158fe3b9844d5a6b
#
_entry.id   0419f12ab17ba41e158fe3b9844d5a6b
#
_cell.length_a   1.000
_cell.length_b   1.000
_cell.length_c   1.000
_cell.angle_alpha   90.00
_cell.angle_beta   90.00
_cell.angle_gamma   90.00
#
_symmetry.space_group_name_H-M   'P 1'
#
loop_
_entity.id
_entity.type
_entity.pdbx_description
1 polymer ?
#
loop_
_entity_poly.entity_id
_entity_poly.type
_entity_poly.pdbx_seq_one_letter_code
_entity_poly.pdbx_strand_id
1 'polypeptide(L)'
;MFGIKWIFAGAAAALAMFCTTFAGRVAAAEIKDSVCLDCHSDKELSKTNATGGSISLYVDAARLKGSTHKTNSCASCHSDLTSDHPDNAVAAKAVDCGQCHQRQSLAYGTSVHGLAAGRGKANVAACRDCHGNHGIVPPTSADSPLNFSRIAQTCGRCHAKAAEDVGQSIHGKAVKAGHKDAPTCTDCHAEHNTRDPKNRSPLAISADVCSTCHASERMNTRYNLPKDRVTTFFGSYHGLAAQYGSATAANCGSCHGFHKVLPSTDPGSTIHSSNLAKTCGNCHPGASENFVTSKVHVDAGGQASATDAGGNINWWVRRIYLVLIFGTIGFMLLHNGLLLFRKVRARFNAANFNVVRMSLSQRLQHVILAVSFIILAVTGFALKYPDSWITTLMGSSEMLRRWSHRISGVVMLLGGLYHIYYVISSPEGRKLVKDLWPVKKDATDLLVNGRYLLGMSESKAQIGRFGYAEKMEYWAVVWGTLIMGLTGLMIWFKMDVTGFLPRWTVDVATAIHYYEAILACLAIVVWHFYHVIFDPDVYPINWACVNGKVSHHWQEEEHPLEKDPVECPTPAKPTAPTAATVKKG
;
A
#
# COMPACT_ATOMS: atom_id res chain seq x y z
N MET A 1 -55.10 14.35 -24.93
CA MET A 1 -55.20 14.74 -26.37
C MET A 1 -54.90 16.22 -26.47
N PHE A 2 -53.65 16.57 -26.67
CA PHE A 2 -53.16 17.87 -27.19
C PHE A 2 -51.66 17.84 -27.05
N GLY A 3 -50.91 17.87 -28.18
CA GLY A 3 -49.49 18.15 -28.13
C GLY A 3 -48.53 17.28 -28.97
N ILE A 4 -48.93 16.82 -30.16
CA ILE A 4 -47.97 16.18 -31.09
C ILE A 4 -48.19 16.79 -32.47
N LYS A 5 -47.87 18.06 -32.65
CA LYS A 5 -47.86 18.69 -33.99
C LYS A 5 -46.78 19.75 -34.19
N TRP A 6 -45.82 19.90 -33.27
CA TRP A 6 -44.75 20.94 -33.40
C TRP A 6 -43.32 20.36 -33.51
N ILE A 7 -43.14 19.05 -33.67
CA ILE A 7 -41.81 18.43 -33.79
C ILE A 7 -41.35 18.18 -35.22
N PHE A 8 -42.26 18.27 -36.20
CA PHE A 8 -41.90 18.01 -37.60
C PHE A 8 -41.63 19.24 -38.47
N ALA A 9 -41.84 20.44 -37.97
CA ALA A 9 -41.52 21.67 -38.74
C ALA A 9 -40.08 22.17 -38.51
N GLY A 10 -39.36 21.73 -37.47
CA GLY A 10 -37.98 22.12 -37.19
C GLY A 10 -36.90 21.29 -37.88
N ALA A 11 -37.22 20.07 -38.33
CA ALA A 11 -36.25 19.16 -38.94
C ALA A 11 -36.00 19.41 -40.43
N ALA A 12 -36.94 20.05 -41.15
CA ALA A 12 -36.79 20.34 -42.56
C ALA A 12 -35.97 21.63 -42.84
N ALA A 13 -35.96 22.56 -41.92
CA ALA A 13 -35.14 23.81 -42.04
C ALA A 13 -33.66 23.58 -41.67
N ALA A 14 -33.34 22.63 -40.82
CA ALA A 14 -31.96 22.29 -40.46
C ALA A 14 -31.22 21.47 -41.52
N LEU A 15 -31.96 20.68 -42.34
CA LEU A 15 -31.37 19.87 -43.42
C LEU A 15 -31.07 20.69 -44.70
N ALA A 16 -31.76 21.83 -44.90
CA ALA A 16 -31.51 22.73 -46.05
C ALA A 16 -30.30 23.68 -45.82
N MET A 17 -29.88 23.92 -44.57
CA MET A 17 -28.72 24.73 -44.22
C MET A 17 -27.40 23.95 -44.20
N PHE A 18 -27.42 22.62 -44.24
CA PHE A 18 -26.23 21.78 -44.25
C PHE A 18 -25.73 21.42 -45.66
N CYS A 19 -26.49 21.77 -46.70
CA CYS A 19 -26.15 21.45 -48.10
C CYS A 19 -25.50 22.56 -48.89
N THR A 20 -25.21 23.73 -48.31
CA THR A 20 -24.64 24.89 -49.07
C THR A 20 -23.23 25.29 -48.66
N THR A 21 -22.49 24.51 -47.87
CA THR A 21 -21.07 24.75 -47.55
C THR A 21 -20.11 23.78 -48.23
N PHE A 22 -20.54 23.04 -49.25
CA PHE A 22 -19.61 22.37 -50.17
C PHE A 22 -19.34 23.28 -51.40
N ALA A 23 -18.93 24.53 -51.11
CA ALA A 23 -18.41 25.36 -52.17
C ALA A 23 -16.89 25.19 -52.27
N GLY A 24 -16.49 24.50 -53.31
CA GLY A 24 -15.22 24.76 -53.99
C GLY A 24 -13.95 24.66 -53.18
N ARG A 25 -13.49 23.44 -52.84
CA ARG A 25 -12.04 23.23 -52.88
C ARG A 25 -11.65 23.35 -54.34
N VAL A 26 -11.15 24.53 -54.73
CA VAL A 26 -10.31 24.67 -55.91
C VAL A 26 -9.20 23.64 -55.75
N ALA A 27 -9.17 22.62 -56.58
CA ALA A 27 -8.07 21.70 -56.67
C ALA A 27 -6.84 22.54 -57.01
N ALA A 28 -5.99 22.80 -56.02
CA ALA A 28 -4.68 23.35 -56.30
C ALA A 28 -4.04 22.42 -57.32
N ALA A 29 -3.54 22.97 -58.43
CA ALA A 29 -2.90 22.22 -59.49
C ALA A 29 -1.87 21.26 -58.83
N GLU A 30 -2.02 19.95 -59.04
CA GLU A 30 -1.17 18.93 -58.42
C GLU A 30 0.26 19.15 -58.87
N ILE A 31 1.12 19.66 -57.98
CA ILE A 31 2.53 19.89 -58.29
C ILE A 31 3.18 18.52 -58.50
N LYS A 32 3.68 18.27 -59.69
CA LYS A 32 4.35 17.00 -60.01
C LYS A 32 5.68 16.88 -59.25
N ASP A 33 5.95 15.74 -58.69
CA ASP A 33 7.21 15.45 -57.98
C ASP A 33 8.47 15.70 -58.79
N SER A 34 8.38 15.59 -60.14
CA SER A 34 9.50 15.88 -61.05
C SER A 34 9.98 17.32 -60.91
N VAL A 35 9.09 18.29 -60.70
CA VAL A 35 9.44 19.70 -60.52
C VAL A 35 10.31 19.90 -59.27
N CYS A 36 10.00 19.20 -58.19
CA CYS A 36 10.81 19.27 -56.96
C CYS A 36 12.15 18.55 -57.16
N LEU A 37 12.14 17.41 -57.83
CA LEU A 37 13.34 16.59 -58.05
C LEU A 37 14.31 17.17 -59.06
N ASP A 38 13.90 18.10 -59.90
CA ASP A 38 14.83 18.81 -60.82
C ASP A 38 15.98 19.50 -60.05
N CYS A 39 15.69 20.03 -58.85
CA CYS A 39 16.71 20.59 -57.96
C CYS A 39 17.11 19.61 -56.83
N HIS A 40 16.12 18.98 -56.16
CA HIS A 40 16.40 18.17 -54.98
C HIS A 40 17.00 16.80 -55.24
N SER A 41 17.22 16.41 -56.51
CA SER A 41 18.04 15.25 -56.89
C SER A 41 19.55 15.52 -56.96
N ASP A 42 19.94 16.80 -56.88
CA ASP A 42 21.34 17.21 -56.84
C ASP A 42 21.93 16.93 -55.43
N LYS A 43 22.99 16.17 -55.36
CA LYS A 43 23.67 15.80 -54.12
C LYS A 43 24.41 16.95 -53.45
N GLU A 44 24.77 17.95 -54.19
CA GLU A 44 25.48 19.14 -53.73
C GLU A 44 24.53 20.21 -53.21
N LEU A 45 23.23 20.10 -53.49
CA LEU A 45 22.25 21.05 -53.06
C LEU A 45 22.16 21.12 -51.53
N SER A 46 22.47 22.26 -50.98
CA SER A 46 22.48 22.50 -49.55
C SER A 46 22.06 23.92 -49.19
N LYS A 47 21.64 24.10 -47.92
CA LYS A 47 21.40 25.43 -47.33
C LYS A 47 22.20 25.59 -46.04
N THR A 48 22.55 26.83 -45.72
CA THR A 48 23.19 27.19 -44.46
C THR A 48 22.13 27.32 -43.35
N ASN A 49 22.34 26.68 -42.23
CA ASN A 49 21.48 26.85 -41.05
C ASN A 49 21.82 28.14 -40.29
N ALA A 50 21.03 28.48 -39.27
CA ALA A 50 21.22 29.68 -38.44
C ALA A 50 22.54 29.71 -37.65
N THR A 51 23.21 28.57 -37.51
CA THR A 51 24.51 28.42 -36.81
C THR A 51 25.69 28.33 -37.78
N GLY A 52 25.50 28.57 -39.11
CA GLY A 52 26.53 28.51 -40.13
C GLY A 52 26.84 27.09 -40.68
N GLY A 53 26.14 26.07 -40.21
CA GLY A 53 26.33 24.69 -40.71
C GLY A 53 25.55 24.42 -41.98
N SER A 54 26.13 23.58 -42.89
CA SER A 54 25.46 23.14 -44.12
C SER A 54 24.45 22.04 -43.85
N ILE A 55 23.22 22.19 -44.38
CA ILE A 55 22.15 21.18 -44.37
C ILE A 55 21.92 20.74 -45.81
N SER A 56 22.16 19.45 -46.12
CA SER A 56 21.82 18.89 -47.42
C SER A 56 20.29 18.94 -47.66
N LEU A 57 19.92 19.35 -48.85
CA LEU A 57 18.55 19.36 -49.35
C LEU A 57 18.31 18.25 -50.37
N TYR A 58 19.30 17.34 -50.56
CA TYR A 58 19.22 16.22 -51.44
C TYR A 58 18.12 15.22 -51.01
N VAL A 59 17.33 14.77 -51.96
CA VAL A 59 16.33 13.71 -51.77
C VAL A 59 16.63 12.55 -52.70
N ASP A 60 16.87 11.36 -52.09
CA ASP A 60 17.02 10.13 -52.86
C ASP A 60 15.65 9.62 -53.29
N ALA A 61 15.33 9.82 -54.58
CA ALA A 61 14.05 9.41 -55.17
C ALA A 61 13.84 7.88 -55.12
N ALA A 62 14.90 7.08 -55.14
CA ALA A 62 14.77 5.61 -55.01
C ALA A 62 14.36 5.20 -53.60
N ARG A 63 14.91 5.84 -52.58
CA ARG A 63 14.49 5.64 -51.17
C ARG A 63 13.07 6.06 -50.93
N LEU A 64 12.62 7.19 -51.52
CA LEU A 64 11.23 7.64 -51.39
C LEU A 64 10.29 6.63 -52.05
N LYS A 65 10.60 6.12 -53.25
CA LYS A 65 9.80 5.09 -53.93
C LYS A 65 9.78 3.75 -53.17
N GLY A 66 10.80 3.43 -52.37
CA GLY A 66 10.85 2.27 -51.51
C GLY A 66 10.16 2.47 -50.13
N SER A 67 9.71 3.67 -49.84
CA SER A 67 9.13 3.98 -48.52
C SER A 67 7.67 3.53 -48.37
N THR A 68 7.17 3.54 -47.15
CA THR A 68 5.73 3.35 -46.87
C THR A 68 4.84 4.45 -47.43
N HIS A 69 5.41 5.62 -47.75
CA HIS A 69 4.74 6.79 -48.30
C HIS A 69 4.96 6.93 -49.82
N LYS A 70 5.34 5.89 -50.51
CA LYS A 70 5.68 5.89 -51.95
C LYS A 70 4.61 6.39 -52.87
N THR A 71 3.36 6.42 -52.42
CA THR A 71 2.19 6.92 -53.17
C THR A 71 1.84 8.37 -52.87
N ASN A 72 2.51 9.00 -51.91
CA ASN A 72 2.31 10.39 -51.54
C ASN A 72 3.20 11.29 -52.42
N SER A 73 2.65 12.41 -52.86
CA SER A 73 3.43 13.44 -53.56
C SER A 73 4.28 14.28 -52.59
N CYS A 74 5.31 14.94 -53.09
CA CYS A 74 6.11 15.85 -52.26
C CYS A 74 5.24 16.93 -51.61
N ALA A 75 4.31 17.53 -52.37
CA ALA A 75 3.39 18.57 -51.89
C ALA A 75 2.38 18.07 -50.86
N SER A 76 2.10 16.75 -50.79
CA SER A 76 1.20 16.20 -49.74
C SER A 76 1.79 16.26 -48.35
N CYS A 77 3.12 16.28 -48.23
CA CYS A 77 3.84 16.43 -46.95
C CYS A 77 4.34 17.88 -46.76
N HIS A 78 4.79 18.53 -47.85
CA HIS A 78 5.25 19.91 -47.89
C HIS A 78 4.13 20.84 -48.39
N SER A 79 2.98 20.80 -47.72
CA SER A 79 1.74 21.46 -48.09
C SER A 79 1.80 23.00 -48.01
N ASP A 80 2.86 23.53 -47.43
CA ASP A 80 3.15 24.96 -47.32
C ASP A 80 3.91 25.53 -48.54
N LEU A 81 4.41 24.67 -49.43
CA LEU A 81 5.16 25.06 -50.61
C LEU A 81 4.25 25.16 -51.85
N THR A 82 4.54 26.10 -52.72
CA THR A 82 3.89 26.31 -54.00
C THR A 82 4.87 26.04 -55.16
N SER A 83 4.38 26.02 -56.41
CA SER A 83 5.20 25.91 -57.60
C SER A 83 6.27 26.99 -57.75
N ASP A 84 6.09 28.12 -57.06
CA ASP A 84 7.00 29.27 -57.10
C ASP A 84 8.17 29.16 -56.10
N HIS A 85 8.28 28.03 -55.39
CA HIS A 85 9.44 27.77 -54.56
C HIS A 85 10.65 27.39 -55.41
N PRO A 86 11.86 27.99 -55.18
CA PRO A 86 12.27 28.84 -54.06
C PRO A 86 12.12 30.36 -54.35
N ASP A 87 11.64 30.75 -55.52
CA ASP A 87 11.64 32.16 -55.99
C ASP A 87 10.73 33.08 -55.19
N ASN A 88 9.72 32.49 -54.52
CA ASN A 88 8.83 33.25 -53.61
C ASN A 88 9.47 33.56 -52.24
N ALA A 89 10.73 33.20 -52.01
CA ALA A 89 11.47 33.37 -50.74
C ALA A 89 10.77 32.83 -49.50
N VAL A 90 9.79 31.95 -49.64
CA VAL A 90 9.12 31.30 -48.50
C VAL A 90 9.92 30.09 -48.00
N ALA A 91 10.36 30.15 -46.75
CA ALA A 91 11.08 29.04 -46.14
C ALA A 91 10.12 27.85 -45.85
N ALA A 92 10.50 26.66 -46.28
CA ALA A 92 9.75 25.45 -45.99
C ALA A 92 9.60 25.22 -44.45
N LYS A 93 8.38 24.98 -44.01
CA LYS A 93 8.07 24.64 -42.62
C LYS A 93 8.41 23.17 -42.34
N ALA A 94 8.53 22.87 -41.08
CA ALA A 94 8.64 21.46 -40.67
C ALA A 94 7.34 20.70 -41.00
N VAL A 95 7.49 19.52 -41.62
CA VAL A 95 6.33 18.67 -41.99
C VAL A 95 5.54 18.29 -40.76
N ASP A 96 4.23 18.50 -40.80
CA ASP A 96 3.31 18.06 -39.77
C ASP A 96 2.74 16.68 -40.13
N CYS A 97 3.34 15.64 -39.53
CA CYS A 97 2.88 14.27 -39.69
C CYS A 97 1.47 14.04 -39.09
N GLY A 98 1.05 14.92 -38.17
CA GLY A 98 -0.26 14.84 -37.50
C GLY A 98 -1.44 15.07 -38.42
N GLN A 99 -1.24 15.67 -39.62
CA GLN A 99 -2.31 15.83 -40.60
C GLN A 99 -2.92 14.47 -41.02
N CYS A 100 -2.12 13.40 -41.06
CA CYS A 100 -2.55 12.05 -41.38
C CYS A 100 -2.49 11.12 -40.16
N HIS A 101 -1.49 11.27 -39.30
CA HIS A 101 -1.23 10.46 -38.14
C HIS A 101 -1.71 11.11 -36.81
N GLN A 102 -2.99 11.54 -36.79
CA GLN A 102 -3.55 12.29 -35.65
C GLN A 102 -3.41 11.59 -34.31
N ARG A 103 -3.68 10.28 -34.25
CA ARG A 103 -3.59 9.51 -32.99
C ARG A 103 -2.16 9.51 -32.42
N GLN A 104 -1.16 9.31 -33.26
CA GLN A 104 0.25 9.31 -32.87
C GLN A 104 0.72 10.71 -32.49
N SER A 105 0.27 11.72 -33.21
CA SER A 105 0.56 13.13 -32.92
C SER A 105 0.00 13.56 -31.57
N LEU A 106 -1.25 13.18 -31.25
CA LEU A 106 -1.86 13.44 -29.93
C LEU A 106 -1.11 12.71 -28.81
N ALA A 107 -0.75 11.43 -29.02
CA ALA A 107 0.03 10.67 -28.06
C ALA A 107 1.42 11.28 -27.82
N TYR A 108 2.10 11.69 -28.91
CA TYR A 108 3.38 12.41 -28.83
C TYR A 108 3.24 13.74 -28.08
N GLY A 109 2.20 14.51 -28.34
CA GLY A 109 1.94 15.81 -27.68
C GLY A 109 1.86 15.70 -26.14
N THR A 110 1.43 14.54 -25.61
CA THR A 110 1.39 14.27 -24.17
C THR A 110 2.67 13.60 -23.62
N SER A 111 3.61 13.25 -24.49
CA SER A 111 4.90 12.63 -24.12
C SER A 111 5.89 13.63 -23.55
N VAL A 112 6.96 13.14 -22.89
CA VAL A 112 8.08 13.98 -22.44
C VAL A 112 8.72 14.77 -23.58
N HIS A 113 8.81 14.15 -24.76
CA HIS A 113 9.36 14.81 -25.95
C HIS A 113 8.41 15.89 -26.46
N GLY A 114 7.13 15.58 -26.65
CA GLY A 114 6.13 16.52 -27.12
C GLY A 114 5.92 17.71 -26.18
N LEU A 115 5.85 17.46 -24.87
CA LEU A 115 5.75 18.52 -23.88
C LEU A 115 7.00 19.42 -23.83
N ALA A 116 8.19 18.84 -24.03
CA ALA A 116 9.41 19.62 -24.10
C ALA A 116 9.48 20.46 -25.37
N ALA A 117 9.06 19.90 -26.53
CA ALA A 117 8.95 20.62 -27.80
C ALA A 117 7.94 21.77 -27.72
N GLY A 118 6.77 21.54 -27.11
CA GLY A 118 5.74 22.56 -26.90
C GLY A 118 6.19 23.72 -26.01
N ARG A 119 7.21 23.51 -25.17
CA ARG A 119 7.87 24.55 -24.36
C ARG A 119 9.04 25.22 -25.06
N GLY A 120 9.27 24.96 -26.35
CA GLY A 120 10.34 25.53 -27.13
C GLY A 120 11.76 25.03 -26.78
N LYS A 121 11.89 23.88 -26.10
CA LYS A 121 13.22 23.30 -25.81
C LYS A 121 13.89 22.87 -27.11
N ALA A 122 15.15 23.28 -27.28
CA ALA A 122 15.98 22.81 -28.37
C ALA A 122 16.38 21.34 -28.24
N ASN A 123 16.71 20.71 -29.35
CA ASN A 123 17.22 19.33 -29.42
C ASN A 123 16.29 18.27 -28.81
N VAL A 124 14.98 18.43 -28.96
CA VAL A 124 13.98 17.47 -28.57
C VAL A 124 13.65 16.55 -29.75
N ALA A 125 13.54 15.26 -29.51
CA ALA A 125 13.21 14.30 -30.56
C ALA A 125 11.81 14.57 -31.15
N ALA A 126 11.73 14.71 -32.45
CA ALA A 126 10.53 14.82 -33.26
C ALA A 126 10.28 13.51 -34.03
N CYS A 127 9.15 13.42 -34.74
CA CYS A 127 8.77 12.22 -35.49
C CYS A 127 9.91 11.70 -36.41
N ARG A 128 10.53 12.62 -37.14
CA ARG A 128 11.63 12.30 -38.07
C ARG A 128 12.89 11.76 -37.41
N ASP A 129 13.14 12.08 -36.15
CA ASP A 129 14.35 11.66 -35.46
C ASP A 129 14.30 10.16 -35.11
N CYS A 130 13.09 9.62 -34.99
CA CYS A 130 12.85 8.19 -34.78
C CYS A 130 12.55 7.47 -36.08
N HIS A 131 11.66 8.01 -36.93
CA HIS A 131 11.18 7.35 -38.15
C HIS A 131 11.99 7.62 -39.40
N GLY A 132 12.86 8.62 -39.38
CA GLY A 132 13.46 9.16 -40.59
C GLY A 132 12.52 10.12 -41.33
N ASN A 133 12.90 10.46 -42.58
CA ASN A 133 12.14 11.38 -43.41
C ASN A 133 11.69 10.72 -44.72
N HIS A 134 12.38 10.89 -45.83
CA HIS A 134 11.94 10.41 -47.13
C HIS A 134 11.97 8.89 -47.33
N GLY A 135 12.76 8.15 -46.54
CA GLY A 135 12.89 6.70 -46.66
C GLY A 135 12.25 5.94 -45.51
N ILE A 136 11.07 6.34 -45.05
CA ILE A 136 10.37 5.69 -43.93
C ILE A 136 9.90 4.29 -44.34
N VAL A 137 10.40 3.28 -43.63
CA VAL A 137 10.04 1.86 -43.85
C VAL A 137 9.43 1.27 -42.58
N PRO A 138 8.64 0.16 -42.72
CA PRO A 138 8.01 -0.47 -41.56
C PRO A 138 9.04 -0.91 -40.52
N PRO A 139 8.69 -0.93 -39.21
CA PRO A 139 9.59 -1.45 -38.15
C PRO A 139 10.06 -2.89 -38.36
N THR A 140 9.32 -3.67 -39.14
CA THR A 140 9.70 -5.06 -39.52
C THR A 140 10.85 -5.13 -40.52
N SER A 141 11.10 -4.03 -41.27
CA SER A 141 12.24 -3.97 -42.21
C SER A 141 13.57 -3.88 -41.43
N ALA A 142 14.56 -4.63 -41.90
CA ALA A 142 15.92 -4.58 -41.33
C ALA A 142 16.55 -3.17 -41.45
N ASP A 143 16.11 -2.36 -42.41
CA ASP A 143 16.65 -1.01 -42.63
C ASP A 143 15.97 0.06 -41.79
N SER A 144 14.85 -0.28 -41.12
CA SER A 144 14.14 0.66 -40.25
C SER A 144 14.99 1.05 -39.03
N PRO A 145 15.09 2.35 -38.70
CA PRO A 145 15.67 2.79 -37.43
C PRO A 145 14.91 2.25 -36.22
N LEU A 146 13.65 1.86 -36.41
CA LEU A 146 12.78 1.29 -35.40
C LEU A 146 12.67 -0.24 -35.50
N ASN A 147 13.55 -0.88 -36.31
CA ASN A 147 13.67 -2.32 -36.25
C ASN A 147 14.06 -2.76 -34.82
N PHE A 148 13.48 -3.84 -34.34
CA PHE A 148 13.76 -4.44 -33.03
C PHE A 148 15.25 -4.42 -32.64
N SER A 149 16.15 -4.80 -33.58
CA SER A 149 17.59 -4.81 -33.36
C SER A 149 18.24 -3.42 -33.32
N ARG A 150 17.55 -2.36 -33.79
CA ARG A 150 18.12 -1.00 -33.96
C ARG A 150 17.52 0.03 -33.00
N ILE A 151 16.44 -0.27 -32.28
CA ILE A 151 15.77 0.68 -31.36
C ILE A 151 16.76 1.30 -30.39
N ALA A 152 17.62 0.48 -29.74
CA ALA A 152 18.61 0.98 -28.79
C ALA A 152 19.61 1.95 -29.43
N GLN A 153 20.00 1.74 -30.69
CA GLN A 153 20.89 2.63 -31.45
C GLN A 153 20.15 3.94 -31.78
N THR A 154 18.89 3.87 -32.15
CA THR A 154 18.07 5.07 -32.49
C THR A 154 17.86 5.96 -31.26
N CYS A 155 17.45 5.40 -30.13
CA CYS A 155 17.32 6.14 -28.88
C CYS A 155 18.69 6.62 -28.36
N GLY A 156 19.72 5.82 -28.54
CA GLY A 156 21.10 6.09 -28.11
C GLY A 156 21.76 7.31 -28.72
N ARG A 157 21.24 7.83 -29.86
CA ARG A 157 21.73 9.08 -30.46
C ARG A 157 21.65 10.27 -29.50
N CYS A 158 20.64 10.25 -28.60
CA CYS A 158 20.45 11.27 -27.57
C CYS A 158 20.65 10.67 -26.16
N HIS A 159 20.28 9.42 -25.95
CA HIS A 159 20.33 8.70 -24.67
C HIS A 159 21.50 7.68 -24.63
N ALA A 160 22.72 8.14 -24.95
CA ALA A 160 23.90 7.30 -25.12
C ALA A 160 24.16 6.38 -23.92
N LYS A 161 24.14 6.94 -22.70
CA LYS A 161 24.39 6.16 -21.47
C LYS A 161 23.36 5.06 -21.24
N ALA A 162 22.08 5.36 -21.43
CA ALA A 162 21.01 4.38 -21.28
C ALA A 162 21.14 3.25 -22.32
N ALA A 163 21.46 3.58 -23.57
CA ALA A 163 21.67 2.61 -24.64
C ALA A 163 22.89 1.70 -24.37
N GLU A 164 23.98 2.26 -23.83
CA GLU A 164 25.15 1.51 -23.39
C GLU A 164 24.79 0.54 -22.27
N ASP A 165 24.11 1.01 -21.23
CA ASP A 165 23.72 0.20 -20.07
C ASP A 165 22.78 -0.94 -20.48
N VAL A 166 21.77 -0.65 -21.32
CA VAL A 166 20.89 -1.70 -21.87
C VAL A 166 21.71 -2.70 -22.70
N GLY A 167 22.66 -2.22 -23.53
CA GLY A 167 23.52 -3.10 -24.33
C GLY A 167 24.34 -4.08 -23.51
N GLN A 168 24.71 -3.74 -22.29
CA GLN A 168 25.40 -4.60 -21.32
C GLN A 168 24.46 -5.49 -20.51
N SER A 169 23.15 -5.17 -20.46
CA SER A 169 22.16 -5.90 -19.68
C SER A 169 21.84 -7.27 -20.24
N ILE A 170 21.20 -8.13 -19.44
CA ILE A 170 20.67 -9.41 -19.91
C ILE A 170 19.66 -9.24 -21.04
N HIS A 171 18.84 -8.18 -20.98
CA HIS A 171 17.85 -7.86 -22.00
C HIS A 171 18.51 -7.46 -23.33
N GLY A 172 19.47 -6.55 -23.28
CA GLY A 172 20.20 -6.13 -24.50
C GLY A 172 21.02 -7.25 -25.13
N LYS A 173 21.61 -8.14 -24.31
CA LYS A 173 22.29 -9.37 -24.81
C LYS A 173 21.29 -10.29 -25.51
N ALA A 174 20.08 -10.45 -24.97
CA ALA A 174 19.01 -11.24 -25.58
C ALA A 174 18.53 -10.64 -26.92
N VAL A 175 18.38 -9.29 -26.99
CA VAL A 175 18.04 -8.59 -28.25
C VAL A 175 19.13 -8.84 -29.30
N LYS A 176 20.41 -8.71 -28.94
CA LYS A 176 21.56 -9.00 -29.85
C LYS A 176 21.58 -10.45 -30.31
N ALA A 177 21.15 -11.39 -29.47
CA ALA A 177 21.02 -12.80 -29.82
C ALA A 177 19.76 -13.10 -30.68
N GLY A 178 18.95 -12.10 -31.00
CA GLY A 178 17.77 -12.24 -31.87
C GLY A 178 16.51 -12.75 -31.17
N HIS A 179 16.47 -12.76 -29.83
CA HIS A 179 15.27 -13.14 -29.06
C HIS A 179 14.23 -12.04 -29.15
N LYS A 180 13.23 -12.22 -30.01
CA LYS A 180 12.18 -11.22 -30.26
C LYS A 180 11.24 -10.94 -29.06
N ASP A 181 11.24 -11.79 -28.06
CA ASP A 181 10.51 -11.60 -26.80
C ASP A 181 11.31 -10.75 -25.79
N ALA A 182 12.57 -10.42 -26.07
CA ALA A 182 13.39 -9.59 -25.20
C ALA A 182 12.93 -8.11 -25.30
N PRO A 183 12.81 -7.38 -24.17
CA PRO A 183 12.30 -6.01 -24.20
C PRO A 183 13.31 -5.05 -24.82
N THR A 184 12.80 -4.09 -25.56
CA THR A 184 13.51 -2.93 -26.09
C THR A 184 13.16 -1.67 -25.28
N CYS A 185 13.68 -0.51 -25.68
CA CYS A 185 13.37 0.76 -25.00
C CYS A 185 11.86 1.05 -24.98
N THR A 186 11.16 0.76 -26.08
CA THR A 186 9.73 1.06 -26.25
C THR A 186 8.83 0.17 -25.42
N ASP A 187 9.25 -1.04 -25.07
CA ASP A 187 8.47 -1.95 -24.21
C ASP A 187 8.38 -1.42 -22.75
N CYS A 188 9.40 -0.68 -22.31
CA CYS A 188 9.45 -0.09 -20.98
C CYS A 188 8.92 1.36 -20.94
N HIS A 189 9.22 2.15 -21.99
CA HIS A 189 8.95 3.59 -22.02
C HIS A 189 7.75 3.98 -22.87
N ALA A 190 7.11 3.03 -23.54
CA ALA A 190 6.11 3.23 -24.59
C ALA A 190 6.70 3.89 -25.85
N GLU A 191 5.91 3.94 -26.92
CA GLU A 191 6.35 4.41 -28.25
C GLU A 191 6.14 5.92 -28.40
N HIS A 192 4.91 6.35 -28.65
CA HIS A 192 4.57 7.75 -28.91
C HIS A 192 4.25 8.57 -27.66
N ASN A 193 3.83 7.90 -26.59
CA ASN A 193 3.41 8.51 -25.34
C ASN A 193 4.48 8.22 -24.24
N THR A 194 5.75 8.43 -24.59
CA THR A 194 6.87 8.25 -23.64
C THR A 194 6.67 9.15 -22.42
N ARG A 195 6.57 8.53 -21.23
CA ARG A 195 6.27 9.23 -19.97
C ARG A 195 7.54 9.59 -19.22
N ASP A 196 7.46 10.69 -18.48
CA ASP A 196 8.55 11.07 -17.57
C ASP A 196 8.56 10.10 -16.36
N PRO A 197 9.63 9.33 -16.18
CA PRO A 197 9.75 8.43 -15.03
C PRO A 197 9.80 9.18 -13.68
N LYS A 198 10.05 10.50 -13.69
CA LYS A 198 10.05 11.34 -12.49
C LYS A 198 8.66 11.81 -12.06
N ASN A 199 7.73 11.92 -12.98
CA ASN A 199 6.36 12.40 -12.73
C ASN A 199 5.35 11.30 -12.37
N ARG A 200 5.66 10.04 -12.62
CA ARG A 200 5.00 8.90 -11.97
C ARG A 200 5.93 8.37 -10.92
N SER A 201 5.36 7.98 -9.76
CA SER A 201 6.15 7.21 -8.81
C SER A 201 6.94 6.14 -9.59
N PRO A 202 8.27 6.12 -9.52
CA PRO A 202 9.09 5.08 -10.17
C PRO A 202 8.60 3.66 -9.86
N LEU A 203 7.80 3.52 -8.80
CA LEU A 203 7.17 2.33 -8.29
C LEU A 203 6.07 1.78 -9.19
N ALA A 204 5.17 2.63 -9.69
CA ALA A 204 4.10 2.20 -10.58
C ALA A 204 4.65 1.70 -11.92
N ILE A 205 5.73 2.32 -12.43
CA ILE A 205 6.31 1.91 -13.71
C ILE A 205 7.00 0.55 -13.61
N SER A 206 7.75 0.32 -12.53
CA SER A 206 8.57 -0.88 -12.43
C SER A 206 7.74 -2.14 -12.13
N ALA A 207 6.73 -2.04 -11.25
CA ALA A 207 5.86 -3.18 -10.95
C ALA A 207 5.03 -3.59 -12.16
N ASP A 208 4.38 -2.62 -12.83
CA ASP A 208 3.51 -2.88 -13.98
C ASP A 208 4.30 -3.33 -15.20
N VAL A 209 5.41 -2.65 -15.52
CA VAL A 209 6.20 -2.92 -16.72
C VAL A 209 6.95 -4.26 -16.62
N CYS A 210 7.65 -4.50 -15.50
CA CYS A 210 8.42 -5.74 -15.34
C CYS A 210 7.51 -6.96 -15.23
N SER A 211 6.37 -6.84 -14.53
CA SER A 211 5.42 -7.94 -14.34
C SER A 211 4.75 -8.38 -15.62
N THR A 212 4.59 -7.50 -16.62
CA THR A 212 4.00 -7.83 -17.92
C THR A 212 4.66 -9.05 -18.56
N CYS A 213 5.98 -9.17 -18.44
CA CYS A 213 6.73 -10.31 -18.95
C CYS A 213 7.05 -11.33 -17.86
N HIS A 214 7.53 -10.87 -16.68
CA HIS A 214 7.99 -11.76 -15.62
C HIS A 214 6.87 -12.47 -14.83
N ALA A 215 5.60 -12.06 -14.96
CA ALA A 215 4.44 -12.82 -14.48
C ALA A 215 3.89 -13.80 -15.54
N SER A 216 4.35 -13.72 -16.78
CA SER A 216 3.85 -14.56 -17.88
C SER A 216 4.42 -15.98 -17.77
N GLU A 217 3.53 -16.98 -17.63
CA GLU A 217 3.93 -18.39 -17.57
C GLU A 217 4.63 -18.84 -18.87
N ARG A 218 4.19 -18.32 -20.02
CA ARG A 218 4.81 -18.58 -21.32
C ARG A 218 6.27 -18.13 -21.33
N MET A 219 6.53 -16.91 -20.86
CA MET A 219 7.89 -16.35 -20.81
C MET A 219 8.76 -17.10 -19.83
N ASN A 220 8.24 -17.35 -18.64
CA ASN A 220 8.96 -18.04 -17.57
C ASN A 220 9.33 -19.48 -17.99
N THR A 221 8.43 -20.19 -18.66
CA THR A 221 8.70 -21.54 -19.16
C THR A 221 9.69 -21.53 -20.31
N ARG A 222 9.53 -20.61 -21.30
CA ARG A 222 10.37 -20.55 -22.49
C ARG A 222 11.83 -20.21 -22.20
N TYR A 223 12.06 -19.32 -21.23
CA TYR A 223 13.38 -18.82 -20.89
C TYR A 223 13.91 -19.35 -19.55
N ASN A 224 13.25 -20.36 -18.98
CA ASN A 224 13.58 -20.96 -17.69
C ASN A 224 13.73 -19.91 -16.57
N LEU A 225 12.81 -18.94 -16.53
CA LEU A 225 12.78 -17.92 -15.49
C LEU A 225 12.00 -18.43 -14.27
N PRO A 226 12.37 -18.02 -13.05
CA PRO A 226 11.62 -18.38 -11.85
C PRO A 226 10.17 -17.85 -11.91
N LYS A 227 9.19 -18.75 -11.76
CA LYS A 227 7.74 -18.44 -11.94
C LYS A 227 7.14 -17.60 -10.82
N ASP A 228 7.76 -17.58 -9.66
CA ASP A 228 7.24 -17.00 -8.41
C ASP A 228 7.72 -15.58 -8.11
N ARG A 229 8.57 -14.99 -8.97
CA ARG A 229 9.26 -13.73 -8.65
C ARG A 229 8.32 -12.54 -8.47
N VAL A 230 7.29 -12.44 -9.30
CA VAL A 230 6.31 -11.35 -9.22
C VAL A 230 5.36 -11.56 -8.05
N THR A 231 4.82 -12.77 -7.87
CA THR A 231 3.91 -13.09 -6.76
C THR A 231 4.60 -12.95 -5.41
N THR A 232 5.81 -13.45 -5.27
CA THR A 232 6.60 -13.33 -4.03
C THR A 232 7.05 -11.90 -3.75
N PHE A 233 7.32 -11.08 -4.78
CA PHE A 233 7.54 -9.65 -4.59
C PHE A 233 6.30 -8.96 -4.02
N PHE A 234 5.13 -9.15 -4.64
CA PHE A 234 3.88 -8.55 -4.14
C PHE A 234 3.46 -9.07 -2.76
N GLY A 235 3.85 -10.30 -2.39
CA GLY A 235 3.70 -10.83 -1.04
C GLY A 235 4.72 -10.26 -0.02
N SER A 236 5.76 -9.58 -0.48
CA SER A 236 6.76 -8.95 0.39
C SER A 236 6.30 -7.60 0.94
N TYR A 237 6.99 -7.12 2.00
CA TYR A 237 6.73 -5.78 2.54
C TYR A 237 6.86 -4.68 1.48
N HIS A 238 7.90 -4.74 0.63
CA HIS A 238 8.10 -3.76 -0.44
C HIS A 238 6.98 -3.79 -1.47
N GLY A 239 6.58 -4.99 -1.90
CA GLY A 239 5.50 -5.15 -2.86
C GLY A 239 4.15 -4.71 -2.32
N LEU A 240 3.83 -5.06 -1.07
CA LEU A 240 2.62 -4.59 -0.39
C LEU A 240 2.61 -3.06 -0.26
N ALA A 241 3.71 -2.47 0.22
CA ALA A 241 3.80 -1.02 0.35
C ALA A 241 3.69 -0.31 -1.02
N ALA A 242 4.24 -0.90 -2.09
CA ALA A 242 4.12 -0.39 -3.45
C ALA A 242 2.68 -0.46 -3.95
N GLN A 243 1.98 -1.60 -3.78
CA GLN A 243 0.56 -1.75 -4.15
C GLN A 243 -0.33 -0.70 -3.48
N TYR A 244 0.01 -0.34 -2.25
CA TYR A 244 -0.74 0.64 -1.47
C TYR A 244 -0.25 2.08 -1.63
N GLY A 245 0.47 2.37 -2.72
CA GLY A 245 0.80 3.73 -3.13
C GLY A 245 1.95 4.38 -2.36
N SER A 246 2.76 3.62 -1.64
CA SER A 246 3.97 4.16 -1.02
C SER A 246 4.98 4.61 -2.07
N ALA A 247 5.25 5.91 -2.12
CA ALA A 247 6.20 6.51 -3.06
C ALA A 247 7.68 6.23 -2.69
N THR A 248 7.94 5.63 -1.53
CA THR A 248 9.29 5.39 -1.01
C THR A 248 9.66 3.90 -0.91
N ALA A 249 8.70 2.99 -1.15
CA ALA A 249 8.99 1.56 -1.11
C ALA A 249 9.87 1.14 -2.31
N ALA A 250 10.79 0.21 -2.09
CA ALA A 250 11.62 -0.32 -3.15
C ALA A 250 10.78 -1.13 -4.15
N ASN A 251 11.11 -1.02 -5.44
CA ASN A 251 10.48 -1.75 -6.53
C ASN A 251 11.49 -2.69 -7.23
N CYS A 252 11.06 -3.37 -8.29
CA CYS A 252 11.93 -4.25 -9.06
C CYS A 252 13.21 -3.53 -9.49
N GLY A 253 13.09 -2.35 -10.11
CA GLY A 253 14.23 -1.57 -10.59
C GLY A 253 15.12 -0.99 -9.49
N SER A 254 14.58 -0.75 -8.28
CA SER A 254 15.38 -0.27 -7.15
C SER A 254 16.44 -1.28 -6.72
N CYS A 255 16.14 -2.57 -6.87
CA CYS A 255 17.08 -3.66 -6.54
C CYS A 255 17.85 -4.14 -7.77
N HIS A 256 17.17 -4.36 -8.91
CA HIS A 256 17.76 -4.95 -10.11
C HIS A 256 18.41 -3.96 -11.07
N GLY A 257 18.22 -2.64 -10.85
CA GLY A 257 18.53 -1.59 -11.81
C GLY A 257 17.45 -1.45 -12.89
N PHE A 258 17.53 -0.36 -13.66
CA PHE A 258 16.54 -0.07 -14.72
C PHE A 258 17.08 -0.40 -16.12
N HIS A 259 18.28 0.05 -16.45
CA HIS A 259 18.87 -0.13 -17.78
C HIS A 259 19.90 -1.25 -17.80
N LYS A 260 20.80 -1.30 -16.80
CA LYS A 260 21.81 -2.34 -16.68
C LYS A 260 21.35 -3.45 -15.74
N VAL A 261 20.35 -4.22 -16.18
CA VAL A 261 19.86 -5.39 -15.42
C VAL A 261 20.78 -6.57 -15.67
N LEU A 262 21.44 -7.06 -14.61
CA LEU A 262 22.40 -8.18 -14.67
C LEU A 262 21.90 -9.36 -13.84
N PRO A 263 22.27 -10.61 -14.19
CA PRO A 263 21.98 -11.79 -13.36
C PRO A 263 22.59 -11.65 -11.96
N SER A 264 21.97 -12.29 -10.97
CA SER A 264 22.50 -12.28 -9.58
C SER A 264 23.88 -12.95 -9.44
N THR A 265 24.28 -13.73 -10.42
CA THR A 265 25.61 -14.38 -10.49
C THR A 265 26.70 -13.48 -11.03
N ASP A 266 26.36 -12.35 -11.66
CA ASP A 266 27.33 -11.39 -12.20
C ASP A 266 27.82 -10.46 -11.07
N PRO A 267 29.14 -10.38 -10.79
CA PRO A 267 29.69 -9.51 -9.77
C PRO A 267 29.33 -8.01 -9.93
N GLY A 268 29.05 -7.59 -11.16
CA GLY A 268 28.59 -6.23 -11.46
C GLY A 268 27.10 -5.98 -11.16
N SER A 269 26.34 -7.02 -10.82
CA SER A 269 24.92 -6.91 -10.52
C SER A 269 24.68 -6.25 -9.17
N THR A 270 23.72 -5.35 -9.11
CA THR A 270 23.29 -4.73 -7.85
C THR A 270 22.73 -5.75 -6.84
N ILE A 271 22.25 -6.89 -7.33
CA ILE A 271 21.72 -7.99 -6.51
C ILE A 271 22.71 -9.16 -6.33
N HIS A 272 23.96 -9.00 -6.75
CA HIS A 272 25.01 -9.96 -6.40
C HIS A 272 25.25 -9.94 -4.89
N SER A 273 25.56 -11.07 -4.28
CA SER A 273 25.71 -11.21 -2.82
C SER A 273 26.65 -10.18 -2.19
N SER A 274 27.77 -9.86 -2.85
CA SER A 274 28.73 -8.84 -2.40
C SER A 274 28.21 -7.39 -2.45
N ASN A 275 27.15 -7.13 -3.23
CA ASN A 275 26.62 -5.79 -3.46
C ASN A 275 25.31 -5.53 -2.71
N LEU A 276 24.69 -6.57 -2.13
CA LEU A 276 23.38 -6.46 -1.49
C LEU A 276 23.36 -5.45 -0.35
N ALA A 277 24.37 -5.44 0.52
CA ALA A 277 24.46 -4.48 1.63
C ALA A 277 24.45 -3.03 1.12
N LYS A 278 25.18 -2.74 0.05
CA LYS A 278 25.19 -1.43 -0.60
C LYS A 278 23.84 -1.10 -1.23
N THR A 279 23.24 -2.06 -1.94
CA THR A 279 21.95 -1.86 -2.62
C THR A 279 20.81 -1.63 -1.64
N CYS A 280 20.72 -2.43 -0.57
CA CYS A 280 19.76 -2.24 0.49
C CYS A 280 20.05 -0.95 1.29
N GLY A 281 21.33 -0.63 1.49
CA GLY A 281 21.82 0.55 2.21
C GLY A 281 21.38 1.88 1.60
N ASN A 282 21.06 1.94 0.31
CA ASN A 282 20.52 3.13 -0.34
C ASN A 282 19.20 3.62 0.31
N CYS A 283 18.39 2.71 0.85
CA CYS A 283 17.12 3.02 1.53
C CYS A 283 17.14 2.62 3.00
N HIS A 284 18.02 1.70 3.40
CA HIS A 284 18.20 1.18 4.75
C HIS A 284 19.62 1.49 5.26
N PRO A 285 19.90 2.73 5.70
CA PRO A 285 21.22 3.07 6.25
C PRO A 285 21.63 2.09 7.35
N GLY A 286 22.84 1.56 7.30
CA GLY A 286 23.32 0.55 8.25
C GLY A 286 22.95 -0.90 7.91
N ALA A 287 22.45 -1.18 6.69
CA ALA A 287 22.16 -2.55 6.26
C ALA A 287 23.42 -3.45 6.40
N SER A 288 23.35 -4.41 7.32
CA SER A 288 24.40 -5.40 7.60
C SER A 288 24.27 -6.64 6.72
N GLU A 289 25.29 -7.51 6.73
CA GLU A 289 25.22 -8.80 6.05
C GLU A 289 24.06 -9.66 6.56
N ASN A 290 23.78 -9.66 7.85
CA ASN A 290 22.64 -10.38 8.43
C ASN A 290 21.30 -9.85 7.93
N PHE A 291 21.20 -8.55 7.64
CA PHE A 291 19.99 -7.96 7.06
C PHE A 291 19.75 -8.42 5.63
N VAL A 292 20.78 -8.62 4.83
CA VAL A 292 20.70 -8.93 3.40
C VAL A 292 20.72 -10.42 3.06
N THR A 293 21.04 -11.30 4.01
CA THR A 293 21.06 -12.75 3.81
C THR A 293 19.68 -13.36 3.53
N SER A 294 18.60 -12.70 3.94
CA SER A 294 17.25 -13.17 3.67
C SER A 294 16.80 -12.84 2.25
N LYS A 295 16.20 -13.81 1.58
CA LYS A 295 15.64 -13.64 0.23
C LYS A 295 14.44 -12.67 0.29
N VAL A 296 14.39 -11.71 -0.64
CA VAL A 296 13.22 -10.81 -0.81
C VAL A 296 12.06 -11.53 -1.49
N HIS A 297 12.39 -12.42 -2.44
CA HIS A 297 11.44 -13.26 -3.14
C HIS A 297 11.16 -14.53 -2.33
N VAL A 298 10.34 -14.39 -1.29
CA VAL A 298 9.89 -15.50 -0.45
C VAL A 298 8.38 -15.42 -0.37
N ASP A 299 7.71 -16.54 -0.59
CA ASP A 299 6.29 -16.64 -0.31
C ASP A 299 6.07 -16.58 1.22
N ALA A 300 5.72 -15.39 1.70
CA ALA A 300 5.45 -15.18 3.11
C ALA A 300 4.20 -15.95 3.62
N GLY A 301 3.36 -16.46 2.73
CA GLY A 301 2.19 -17.29 3.00
C GLY A 301 2.37 -18.78 2.70
N GLY A 302 3.46 -19.15 2.00
CA GLY A 302 3.69 -20.49 1.49
C GLY A 302 4.14 -21.52 2.51
N GLN A 303 4.22 -22.75 2.05
CA GLN A 303 4.66 -23.89 2.85
C GLN A 303 6.12 -23.68 3.33
N ALA A 304 6.37 -24.08 4.58
CA ALA A 304 7.69 -24.10 5.16
C ALA A 304 8.66 -24.85 4.23
N SER A 305 9.70 -24.17 3.77
CA SER A 305 10.79 -24.85 3.07
C SER A 305 11.65 -25.58 4.11
N ALA A 306 11.86 -26.86 3.93
CA ALA A 306 12.68 -27.67 4.84
C ALA A 306 14.13 -27.14 4.98
N THR A 307 14.55 -26.23 4.10
CA THR A 307 15.89 -25.63 4.06
C THR A 307 15.98 -24.25 4.70
N ASP A 308 14.84 -23.64 5.09
CA ASP A 308 14.79 -22.30 5.70
C ASP A 308 14.23 -22.36 7.13
N ALA A 309 15.13 -22.33 8.11
CA ALA A 309 14.77 -22.37 9.53
C ALA A 309 13.85 -21.22 9.94
N GLY A 310 14.08 -19.99 9.42
CA GLY A 310 13.23 -18.82 9.70
C GLY A 310 11.82 -18.96 9.14
N GLY A 311 11.69 -19.46 7.92
CA GLY A 311 10.41 -19.75 7.28
C GLY A 311 9.60 -20.79 8.06
N ASN A 312 10.24 -21.86 8.52
CA ASN A 312 9.64 -22.90 9.36
C ASN A 312 9.11 -22.33 10.68
N ILE A 313 9.93 -21.57 11.41
CA ILE A 313 9.53 -20.95 12.67
C ILE A 313 8.33 -20.01 12.45
N ASN A 314 8.37 -19.17 11.43
CA ASN A 314 7.29 -18.25 11.11
C ASN A 314 5.98 -18.99 10.76
N TRP A 315 6.06 -20.09 10.03
CA TRP A 315 4.92 -20.95 9.69
C TRP A 315 4.28 -21.54 10.96
N TRP A 316 5.09 -22.09 11.88
CA TRP A 316 4.59 -22.65 13.15
C TRP A 316 3.98 -21.57 14.04
N VAL A 317 4.62 -20.41 14.16
CA VAL A 317 4.09 -19.26 14.91
C VAL A 317 2.68 -18.89 14.43
N ARG A 318 2.50 -18.75 13.12
CA ARG A 318 1.17 -18.46 12.54
C ARG A 318 0.13 -19.53 12.87
N ARG A 319 0.49 -20.81 12.77
CA ARG A 319 -0.42 -21.92 13.09
C ARG A 319 -0.81 -21.95 14.57
N ILE A 320 0.17 -21.79 15.44
CA ILE A 320 -0.07 -21.73 16.90
C ILE A 320 -1.00 -20.56 17.22
N TYR A 321 -0.75 -19.36 16.68
CA TYR A 321 -1.64 -18.22 16.92
C TYR A 321 -3.05 -18.41 16.36
N LEU A 322 -3.21 -19.02 15.20
CA LEU A 322 -4.56 -19.33 14.69
C LEU A 322 -5.31 -20.27 15.66
N VAL A 323 -4.65 -21.33 16.15
CA VAL A 323 -5.26 -22.25 17.14
C VAL A 323 -5.59 -21.49 18.44
N LEU A 324 -4.68 -20.64 18.93
CA LEU A 324 -4.90 -19.82 20.12
C LEU A 324 -6.08 -18.88 19.93
N ILE A 325 -6.15 -18.15 18.80
CA ILE A 325 -7.24 -17.22 18.50
C ILE A 325 -8.58 -17.95 18.47
N PHE A 326 -8.71 -19.00 17.65
CA PHE A 326 -9.98 -19.73 17.54
C PHE A 326 -10.36 -20.41 18.85
N GLY A 327 -9.42 -21.02 19.56
CA GLY A 327 -9.66 -21.68 20.84
C GLY A 327 -10.07 -20.69 21.93
N THR A 328 -9.30 -19.60 22.10
CA THR A 328 -9.56 -18.60 23.14
C THR A 328 -10.87 -17.85 22.88
N ILE A 329 -11.06 -17.35 21.65
CA ILE A 329 -12.27 -16.59 21.31
C ILE A 329 -13.50 -17.50 21.31
N GLY A 330 -13.38 -18.73 20.82
CA GLY A 330 -14.46 -19.74 20.90
C GLY A 330 -14.87 -20.03 22.34
N PHE A 331 -13.90 -20.23 23.25
CA PHE A 331 -14.16 -20.37 24.69
C PHE A 331 -14.86 -19.12 25.26
N MET A 332 -14.34 -17.93 24.97
CA MET A 332 -14.91 -16.66 25.46
C MET A 332 -16.35 -16.46 25.00
N LEU A 333 -16.65 -16.73 23.73
CA LEU A 333 -18.01 -16.62 23.18
C LEU A 333 -18.96 -17.62 23.85
N LEU A 334 -18.53 -18.86 24.04
CA LEU A 334 -19.35 -19.88 24.70
C LEU A 334 -19.62 -19.50 26.16
N HIS A 335 -18.59 -19.15 26.91
CA HIS A 335 -18.70 -18.76 28.31
C HIS A 335 -19.63 -17.56 28.50
N ASN A 336 -19.36 -16.46 27.75
CA ASN A 336 -20.15 -15.24 27.87
C ASN A 336 -21.56 -15.40 27.32
N GLY A 337 -21.75 -16.22 26.29
CA GLY A 337 -23.09 -16.57 25.78
C GLY A 337 -23.92 -17.32 26.79
N LEU A 338 -23.33 -18.26 27.53
CA LEU A 338 -23.99 -18.99 28.62
C LEU A 338 -24.32 -18.05 29.80
N LEU A 339 -23.39 -17.16 30.17
CA LEU A 339 -23.63 -16.15 31.21
C LEU A 339 -24.80 -15.23 30.82
N LEU A 340 -24.77 -14.67 29.61
CA LEU A 340 -25.83 -13.81 29.11
C LEU A 340 -27.19 -14.50 29.13
N PHE A 341 -27.25 -15.74 28.62
CA PHE A 341 -28.47 -16.53 28.60
C PHE A 341 -29.08 -16.73 29.99
N ARG A 342 -28.23 -16.97 31.03
CA ARG A 342 -28.68 -17.11 32.40
C ARG A 342 -29.11 -15.78 33.03
N LYS A 343 -28.32 -14.70 32.87
CA LYS A 343 -28.59 -13.39 33.46
C LYS A 343 -29.82 -12.69 32.86
N VAL A 344 -30.08 -12.85 31.55
CA VAL A 344 -31.30 -12.33 30.91
C VAL A 344 -32.58 -12.94 31.49
N ARG A 345 -32.51 -14.14 32.05
CA ARG A 345 -33.64 -14.78 32.73
C ARG A 345 -33.86 -14.27 34.18
N ALA A 346 -32.85 -13.70 34.81
CA ALA A 346 -32.95 -13.10 36.14
C ALA A 346 -33.35 -11.62 36.00
N ARG A 347 -34.32 -11.12 36.81
CA ARG A 347 -34.87 -9.76 36.72
C ARG A 347 -33.85 -8.73 37.21
N PHE A 348 -33.84 -7.59 36.52
CA PHE A 348 -33.06 -6.39 36.78
C PHE A 348 -33.54 -5.64 38.01
N ASN A 349 -32.63 -5.24 38.93
CA ASN A 349 -32.92 -4.31 40.02
C ASN A 349 -31.98 -3.08 39.94
N ALA A 350 -32.54 -1.86 40.09
CA ALA A 350 -31.76 -0.63 40.07
C ALA A 350 -30.79 -0.54 41.25
N ALA A 351 -29.53 -0.22 40.97
CA ALA A 351 -28.42 -0.33 41.89
C ALA A 351 -27.92 1.03 42.44
N ASN A 352 -27.66 1.09 43.74
CA ASN A 352 -26.96 2.19 44.39
C ASN A 352 -25.43 1.94 44.35
N PHE A 353 -24.65 2.85 43.73
CA PHE A 353 -23.19 2.74 43.60
C PHE A 353 -22.48 3.31 44.84
N ASN A 354 -22.18 2.47 45.81
CA ASN A 354 -21.58 2.87 47.09
C ASN A 354 -20.33 2.07 47.51
N VAL A 355 -19.98 0.99 46.80
CA VAL A 355 -18.79 0.22 47.11
C VAL A 355 -17.61 0.66 46.23
N VAL A 356 -16.47 1.01 46.83
CA VAL A 356 -15.25 1.43 46.13
C VAL A 356 -14.52 0.21 45.56
N ARG A 357 -14.43 0.13 44.23
CA ARG A 357 -13.76 -0.96 43.50
C ARG A 357 -12.39 -0.58 42.98
N MET A 358 -12.23 0.65 42.46
CA MET A 358 -10.98 1.14 41.89
C MET A 358 -10.57 2.49 42.50
N SER A 359 -9.31 2.59 42.94
CA SER A 359 -8.73 3.85 43.39
C SER A 359 -8.51 4.81 42.19
N LEU A 360 -8.29 6.10 42.49
CA LEU A 360 -8.02 7.09 41.44
C LEU A 360 -6.77 6.73 40.62
N SER A 361 -5.72 6.26 41.26
CA SER A 361 -4.48 5.81 40.59
C SER A 361 -4.75 4.66 39.62
N GLN A 362 -5.53 3.66 40.03
CA GLN A 362 -5.90 2.53 39.17
C GLN A 362 -6.77 2.96 37.98
N ARG A 363 -7.70 3.90 38.18
CA ARG A 363 -8.52 4.44 37.08
C ARG A 363 -7.67 5.21 36.05
N LEU A 364 -6.72 6.06 36.51
CA LEU A 364 -5.82 6.78 35.61
C LEU A 364 -4.95 5.83 34.80
N GLN A 365 -4.40 4.79 35.45
CA GLN A 365 -3.63 3.74 34.76
C GLN A 365 -4.50 3.02 33.71
N HIS A 366 -5.73 2.67 34.07
CA HIS A 366 -6.68 2.05 33.14
C HIS A 366 -7.01 2.96 31.93
N VAL A 367 -7.25 4.25 32.16
CA VAL A 367 -7.54 5.21 31.07
C VAL A 367 -6.33 5.34 30.13
N ILE A 368 -5.12 5.46 30.68
CA ILE A 368 -3.90 5.53 29.86
C ILE A 368 -3.75 4.26 29.02
N LEU A 369 -3.93 3.08 29.65
CA LEU A 369 -3.89 1.79 28.96
C LEU A 369 -4.95 1.70 27.86
N ALA A 370 -6.21 2.02 28.17
CA ALA A 370 -7.32 1.92 27.23
C ALA A 370 -7.16 2.86 26.03
N VAL A 371 -6.82 4.13 26.27
CA VAL A 371 -6.64 5.13 25.20
C VAL A 371 -5.45 4.75 24.31
N SER A 372 -4.30 4.40 24.90
CA SER A 372 -3.14 3.99 24.13
C SER A 372 -3.40 2.70 23.34
N PHE A 373 -4.11 1.72 23.90
CA PHE A 373 -4.52 0.49 23.22
C PHE A 373 -5.42 0.77 22.01
N ILE A 374 -6.46 1.60 22.17
CA ILE A 374 -7.37 1.95 21.07
C ILE A 374 -6.61 2.61 19.92
N ILE A 375 -5.73 3.58 20.24
CA ILE A 375 -4.93 4.25 19.22
C ILE A 375 -3.99 3.25 18.53
N LEU A 376 -3.33 2.36 19.29
CA LEU A 376 -2.45 1.31 18.76
C LEU A 376 -3.20 0.34 17.85
N ALA A 377 -4.38 -0.12 18.24
CA ALA A 377 -5.20 -1.02 17.44
C ALA A 377 -5.60 -0.34 16.11
N VAL A 378 -6.19 0.85 16.18
CA VAL A 378 -6.65 1.60 14.99
C VAL A 378 -5.48 1.91 14.05
N THR A 379 -4.38 2.46 14.58
CA THR A 379 -3.21 2.81 13.77
C THR A 379 -2.48 1.58 13.24
N GLY A 380 -2.40 0.50 14.02
CA GLY A 380 -1.77 -0.75 13.63
C GLY A 380 -2.50 -1.42 12.47
N PHE A 381 -3.82 -1.53 12.53
CA PHE A 381 -4.63 -2.05 11.42
C PHE A 381 -4.61 -1.12 10.21
N ALA A 382 -4.62 0.21 10.39
CA ALA A 382 -4.48 1.16 9.31
C ALA A 382 -3.08 1.13 8.63
N LEU A 383 -2.03 0.74 9.34
CA LEU A 383 -0.70 0.50 8.77
C LEU A 383 -0.63 -0.82 8.02
N LYS A 384 -1.33 -1.85 8.50
CA LYS A 384 -1.38 -3.17 7.87
C LYS A 384 -2.29 -3.22 6.65
N TYR A 385 -3.41 -2.49 6.69
CA TYR A 385 -4.44 -2.45 5.64
C TYR A 385 -4.69 -1.02 5.17
N PRO A 386 -3.77 -0.43 4.40
CA PRO A 386 -3.84 0.98 4.03
C PRO A 386 -5.03 1.35 3.12
N ASP A 387 -5.68 0.39 2.45
CA ASP A 387 -6.92 0.62 1.67
C ASP A 387 -8.20 0.45 2.48
N SER A 388 -8.09 0.21 3.79
CA SER A 388 -9.26 0.05 4.64
C SER A 388 -9.97 1.38 4.90
N TRP A 389 -11.27 1.31 5.21
CA TRP A 389 -12.05 2.48 5.62
C TRP A 389 -11.45 3.20 6.85
N ILE A 390 -10.76 2.45 7.72
CA ILE A 390 -10.05 3.01 8.89
C ILE A 390 -8.95 3.98 8.43
N THR A 391 -8.21 3.60 7.41
CA THR A 391 -7.15 4.45 6.83
C THR A 391 -7.72 5.71 6.19
N THR A 392 -8.86 5.60 5.50
CA THR A 392 -9.56 6.75 4.92
C THR A 392 -10.01 7.73 6.02
N LEU A 393 -10.53 7.21 7.13
CA LEU A 393 -10.94 8.02 8.29
C LEU A 393 -9.78 8.75 8.97
N MET A 394 -8.61 8.11 9.06
CA MET A 394 -7.40 8.69 9.65
C MET A 394 -6.63 9.64 8.71
N GLY A 395 -7.05 9.76 7.45
CA GLY A 395 -6.33 10.51 6.42
C GLY A 395 -5.20 9.70 5.78
N SER A 396 -4.79 10.12 4.59
CA SER A 396 -3.83 9.39 3.72
C SER A 396 -2.37 9.42 4.20
N SER A 397 -2.03 10.19 5.24
CA SER A 397 -0.65 10.35 5.71
C SER A 397 -0.13 9.12 6.44
N GLU A 398 0.69 8.30 5.79
CA GLU A 398 1.41 7.18 6.40
C GLU A 398 2.30 7.64 7.56
N MET A 399 2.95 8.79 7.43
CA MET A 399 3.81 9.36 8.48
C MET A 399 3.03 9.60 9.77
N LEU A 400 1.84 10.18 9.68
CA LEU A 400 0.98 10.43 10.84
C LEU A 400 0.60 9.10 11.53
N ARG A 401 0.17 8.09 10.78
CA ARG A 401 -0.19 6.77 11.33
C ARG A 401 0.99 6.11 12.02
N ARG A 402 2.19 6.15 11.42
CA ARG A 402 3.41 5.57 11.98
C ARG A 402 3.84 6.25 13.28
N TRP A 403 3.83 7.59 13.32
CA TRP A 403 4.20 8.31 14.53
C TRP A 403 3.16 8.18 15.64
N SER A 404 1.86 8.24 15.32
CA SER A 404 0.79 7.98 16.30
C SER A 404 0.91 6.60 16.91
N HIS A 405 1.20 5.57 16.11
CA HIS A 405 1.43 4.20 16.60
C HIS A 405 2.63 4.12 17.53
N ARG A 406 3.77 4.69 17.15
CA ARG A 406 5.00 4.68 17.96
C ARG A 406 4.85 5.44 19.26
N ILE A 407 4.28 6.65 19.21
CA ILE A 407 4.07 7.48 20.41
C ILE A 407 3.14 6.74 21.39
N SER A 408 2.02 6.19 20.90
CA SER A 408 1.09 5.44 21.74
C SER A 408 1.72 4.16 22.31
N GLY A 409 2.61 3.50 21.54
CA GLY A 409 3.40 2.37 22.03
C GLY A 409 4.33 2.76 23.18
N VAL A 410 5.03 3.89 23.06
CA VAL A 410 5.86 4.42 24.15
C VAL A 410 5.03 4.78 25.37
N VAL A 411 3.88 5.46 25.19
CA VAL A 411 2.96 5.79 26.29
C VAL A 411 2.48 4.53 27.01
N MET A 412 2.10 3.50 26.26
CA MET A 412 1.66 2.22 26.83
C MET A 412 2.78 1.53 27.62
N LEU A 413 4.01 1.50 27.10
CA LEU A 413 5.16 0.93 27.81
C LEU A 413 5.51 1.70 29.06
N LEU A 414 5.51 3.04 29.03
CA LEU A 414 5.73 3.88 30.20
C LEU A 414 4.61 3.69 31.23
N GLY A 415 3.36 3.55 30.80
CA GLY A 415 2.23 3.17 31.65
C GLY A 415 2.45 1.82 32.34
N GLY A 416 2.93 0.81 31.60
CA GLY A 416 3.29 -0.50 32.12
C GLY A 416 4.43 -0.43 33.16
N LEU A 417 5.49 0.34 32.88
CA LEU A 417 6.59 0.56 33.83
C LEU A 417 6.11 1.28 35.09
N TYR A 418 5.23 2.28 34.94
CA TYR A 418 4.61 2.93 36.10
C TYR A 418 3.74 1.95 36.89
N HIS A 419 3.00 1.05 36.23
CA HIS A 419 2.23 0.01 36.90
C HIS A 419 3.13 -0.92 37.70
N ILE A 420 4.25 -1.39 37.16
CA ILE A 420 5.26 -2.17 37.88
C ILE A 420 5.78 -1.42 39.10
N TYR A 421 6.13 -0.13 38.93
CA TYR A 421 6.53 0.72 40.05
C TYR A 421 5.44 0.82 41.11
N TYR A 422 4.18 1.07 40.72
CA TYR A 422 3.03 1.15 41.63
C TYR A 422 2.84 -0.14 42.43
N VAL A 423 2.91 -1.28 41.76
CA VAL A 423 2.75 -2.61 42.39
C VAL A 423 3.85 -2.91 43.41
N ILE A 424 5.07 -2.49 43.14
CA ILE A 424 6.22 -2.73 44.05
C ILE A 424 6.23 -1.73 45.21
N SER A 425 6.01 -0.43 44.94
CA SER A 425 6.23 0.64 45.89
C SER A 425 5.03 0.91 46.81
N SER A 426 3.78 0.74 46.31
CA SER A 426 2.60 1.09 47.10
C SER A 426 2.00 -0.09 47.85
N PRO A 427 1.48 0.10 49.10
CA PRO A 427 0.75 -0.95 49.82
C PRO A 427 -0.48 -1.45 49.07
N GLU A 428 -1.22 -0.54 48.41
CA GLU A 428 -2.40 -0.87 47.61
C GLU A 428 -2.03 -1.71 46.40
N GLY A 429 -0.94 -1.37 45.69
CA GLY A 429 -0.43 -2.12 44.53
C GLY A 429 0.01 -3.54 44.91
N ARG A 430 0.73 -3.69 46.04
CA ARG A 430 1.12 -5.00 46.54
C ARG A 430 -0.10 -5.88 46.92
N LYS A 431 -1.13 -5.27 47.53
CA LYS A 431 -2.39 -5.95 47.81
C LYS A 431 -3.09 -6.37 46.52
N LEU A 432 -3.15 -5.45 45.51
CA LEU A 432 -3.76 -5.69 44.20
C LEU A 432 -3.14 -6.94 43.51
N VAL A 433 -1.81 -6.99 43.41
CA VAL A 433 -1.14 -8.16 42.78
C VAL A 433 -1.34 -9.42 43.57
N LYS A 434 -1.32 -9.35 44.92
CA LYS A 434 -1.60 -10.52 45.76
C LYS A 434 -3.01 -11.08 45.51
N ASP A 435 -3.99 -10.18 45.39
CA ASP A 435 -5.38 -10.57 45.15
C ASP A 435 -5.60 -11.09 43.71
N LEU A 436 -4.82 -10.56 42.73
CA LEU A 436 -4.85 -10.99 41.32
C LEU A 436 -3.94 -12.20 41.03
N TRP A 437 -3.17 -12.69 42.01
CA TRP A 437 -2.30 -13.84 41.77
C TRP A 437 -3.12 -15.12 41.54
N PRO A 438 -2.85 -15.88 40.45
CA PRO A 438 -3.56 -17.11 40.17
C PRO A 438 -3.36 -18.15 41.27
N VAL A 439 -4.45 -18.76 41.72
CA VAL A 439 -4.44 -19.82 42.74
C VAL A 439 -5.20 -21.03 42.24
N LYS A 440 -4.97 -22.20 42.86
CA LYS A 440 -5.64 -23.46 42.47
C LYS A 440 -7.17 -23.35 42.53
N LYS A 441 -7.70 -22.51 43.42
CA LYS A 441 -9.13 -22.23 43.54
C LYS A 441 -9.71 -21.66 42.24
N ASP A 442 -8.98 -20.84 41.49
CA ASP A 442 -9.48 -20.25 40.25
C ASP A 442 -9.86 -21.31 39.19
N ALA A 443 -9.06 -22.40 39.13
CA ALA A 443 -9.37 -23.51 38.23
C ALA A 443 -10.62 -24.29 38.69
N THR A 444 -10.79 -24.48 40.01
CA THR A 444 -12.00 -25.14 40.55
C THR A 444 -13.22 -24.26 40.37
N ASP A 445 -13.10 -22.94 40.58
CA ASP A 445 -14.19 -21.96 40.38
C ASP A 445 -14.64 -21.92 38.91
N LEU A 446 -13.69 -22.00 37.96
CA LEU A 446 -13.99 -22.09 36.52
C LEU A 446 -14.83 -23.34 36.22
N LEU A 447 -14.47 -24.51 36.80
CA LEU A 447 -15.20 -25.76 36.59
C LEU A 447 -16.58 -25.73 37.24
N VAL A 448 -16.70 -25.18 38.46
CA VAL A 448 -17.99 -25.05 39.17
C VAL A 448 -18.92 -24.10 38.38
N ASN A 449 -18.40 -22.95 37.95
CA ASN A 449 -19.18 -22.02 37.13
C ASN A 449 -19.52 -22.61 35.76
N GLY A 450 -18.64 -23.38 35.16
CA GLY A 450 -18.93 -24.10 33.92
C GLY A 450 -20.12 -25.05 34.07
N ARG A 451 -20.14 -25.86 35.14
CA ARG A 451 -21.28 -26.75 35.47
C ARG A 451 -22.56 -25.95 35.74
N TYR A 452 -22.46 -24.87 36.49
CA TYR A 452 -23.59 -23.98 36.75
C TYR A 452 -24.16 -23.37 35.44
N LEU A 453 -23.32 -22.89 34.55
CA LEU A 453 -23.73 -22.32 33.26
C LEU A 453 -24.42 -23.35 32.36
N LEU A 454 -23.94 -24.58 32.35
CA LEU A 454 -24.54 -25.71 31.63
C LEU A 454 -25.81 -26.27 32.27
N GLY A 455 -26.23 -25.76 33.44
CA GLY A 455 -27.40 -26.26 34.16
C GLY A 455 -27.19 -27.56 34.97
N MET A 456 -25.92 -27.94 35.14
CA MET A 456 -25.53 -29.15 35.86
C MET A 456 -25.36 -28.93 37.39
N SER A 457 -25.45 -27.68 37.84
CA SER A 457 -25.37 -27.27 39.25
C SER A 457 -26.32 -26.09 39.50
N GLU A 458 -26.92 -26.05 40.69
CA GLU A 458 -27.78 -24.94 41.12
C GLU A 458 -27.00 -23.77 41.71
N SER A 459 -25.78 -24.02 42.22
CA SER A 459 -24.94 -23.02 42.86
C SER A 459 -23.77 -22.60 41.96
N LYS A 460 -23.49 -21.27 41.91
CA LYS A 460 -22.28 -20.71 41.31
C LYS A 460 -21.10 -20.75 42.30
N ALA A 461 -19.88 -20.65 41.79
CA ALA A 461 -18.68 -20.55 42.60
C ALA A 461 -18.71 -19.29 43.46
N GLN A 462 -18.28 -19.42 44.72
CA GLN A 462 -18.13 -18.29 45.63
C GLN A 462 -16.79 -17.60 45.36
N ILE A 463 -16.83 -16.36 44.88
CA ILE A 463 -15.66 -15.60 44.41
C ILE A 463 -15.26 -14.56 45.46
N GLY A 464 -13.95 -14.37 45.65
CA GLY A 464 -13.39 -13.29 46.46
C GLY A 464 -13.34 -11.96 45.71
N ARG A 465 -12.42 -11.07 46.08
CA ARG A 465 -12.29 -9.76 45.45
C ARG A 465 -12.11 -9.82 43.93
N PHE A 466 -11.36 -10.79 43.42
CA PHE A 466 -11.19 -11.02 41.99
C PHE A 466 -11.40 -12.51 41.69
N GLY A 467 -12.20 -12.77 40.66
CA GLY A 467 -12.44 -14.10 40.15
C GLY A 467 -11.43 -14.54 39.08
N TYR A 468 -11.56 -15.79 38.62
CA TYR A 468 -10.74 -16.31 37.53
C TYR A 468 -10.80 -15.48 36.25
N ALA A 469 -11.96 -14.90 35.93
CA ALA A 469 -12.17 -14.10 34.74
C ALA A 469 -11.32 -12.81 34.78
N GLU A 470 -11.40 -12.05 35.85
CA GLU A 470 -10.66 -10.79 36.05
C GLU A 470 -9.15 -11.05 36.17
N LYS A 471 -8.75 -12.15 36.79
CA LYS A 471 -7.35 -12.57 36.87
C LYS A 471 -6.80 -12.93 35.49
N MET A 472 -7.55 -13.67 34.69
CA MET A 472 -7.17 -13.98 33.29
C MET A 472 -6.99 -12.72 32.46
N GLU A 473 -7.92 -11.75 32.54
CA GLU A 473 -7.79 -10.47 31.83
C GLU A 473 -6.53 -9.72 32.25
N TYR A 474 -6.28 -9.59 33.53
CA TYR A 474 -5.11 -8.87 34.04
C TYR A 474 -3.80 -9.49 33.52
N TRP A 475 -3.64 -10.80 33.67
CA TRP A 475 -2.42 -11.48 33.24
C TRP A 475 -2.29 -11.55 31.73
N ALA A 476 -3.39 -11.60 30.99
CA ALA A 476 -3.38 -11.49 29.53
C ALA A 476 -2.87 -10.11 29.08
N VAL A 477 -3.30 -9.02 29.76
CA VAL A 477 -2.79 -7.65 29.48
C VAL A 477 -1.31 -7.54 29.83
N VAL A 478 -0.85 -8.07 30.95
CA VAL A 478 0.57 -8.07 31.34
C VAL A 478 1.41 -8.80 30.29
N TRP A 479 1.00 -10.01 29.93
CA TRP A 479 1.68 -10.82 28.91
C TRP A 479 1.66 -10.15 27.54
N GLY A 480 0.49 -9.72 27.09
CA GLY A 480 0.32 -9.05 25.79
C GLY A 480 1.15 -7.77 25.68
N THR A 481 1.17 -6.95 26.76
CA THR A 481 2.00 -5.72 26.77
C THR A 481 3.49 -6.05 26.65
N LEU A 482 3.96 -7.09 27.34
CA LEU A 482 5.36 -7.52 27.24
C LEU A 482 5.72 -7.97 25.82
N ILE A 483 4.92 -8.87 25.24
CA ILE A 483 5.15 -9.41 23.89
C ILE A 483 5.04 -8.32 22.83
N MET A 484 3.99 -7.49 22.90
CA MET A 484 3.77 -6.41 21.95
C MET A 484 4.86 -5.34 22.06
N GLY A 485 5.31 -5.02 23.27
CA GLY A 485 6.41 -4.09 23.51
C GLY A 485 7.72 -4.61 22.93
N LEU A 486 8.10 -5.85 23.24
CA LEU A 486 9.34 -6.46 22.75
C LEU A 486 9.34 -6.56 21.22
N THR A 487 8.29 -7.13 20.63
CA THR A 487 8.18 -7.30 19.17
C THR A 487 8.08 -5.95 18.46
N GLY A 488 7.35 -4.98 19.03
CA GLY A 488 7.24 -3.62 18.50
C GLY A 488 8.59 -2.89 18.47
N LEU A 489 9.41 -3.01 19.52
CA LEU A 489 10.78 -2.46 19.56
C LEU A 489 11.67 -3.14 18.52
N MET A 490 11.61 -4.48 18.37
CA MET A 490 12.36 -5.19 17.34
C MET A 490 12.01 -4.72 15.94
N ILE A 491 10.73 -4.48 15.66
CA ILE A 491 10.26 -3.97 14.36
C ILE A 491 10.68 -2.50 14.16
N TRP A 492 10.65 -1.69 15.20
CA TRP A 492 11.03 -0.28 15.14
C TRP A 492 12.54 -0.12 14.89
N PHE A 493 13.37 -0.85 15.65
CA PHE A 493 14.84 -0.80 15.57
C PHE A 493 15.40 -1.97 14.75
N LYS A 494 14.69 -2.35 13.68
CA LYS A 494 15.05 -3.53 12.87
C LYS A 494 16.48 -3.52 12.34
N MET A 495 17.06 -2.33 12.07
CA MET A 495 18.43 -2.23 11.58
C MET A 495 19.44 -2.60 12.66
N ASP A 496 19.22 -2.09 13.87
CA ASP A 496 20.09 -2.38 15.02
C ASP A 496 19.95 -3.87 15.41
N VAL A 497 18.73 -4.39 15.46
CA VAL A 497 18.45 -5.80 15.76
C VAL A 497 19.13 -6.72 14.76
N THR A 498 19.06 -6.41 13.47
CA THR A 498 19.70 -7.23 12.43
C THR A 498 21.22 -7.05 12.36
N GLY A 499 21.79 -6.11 13.11
CA GLY A 499 23.22 -6.02 13.35
C GLY A 499 23.80 -7.23 14.10
N PHE A 500 22.99 -7.88 14.95
CA PHE A 500 23.40 -9.02 15.78
C PHE A 500 22.49 -10.26 15.65
N LEU A 501 21.27 -10.12 15.13
CA LEU A 501 20.35 -11.23 14.87
C LEU A 501 20.07 -11.40 13.38
N PRO A 502 19.82 -12.62 12.90
CA PRO A 502 19.38 -12.87 11.53
C PRO A 502 18.05 -12.17 11.25
N ARG A 503 17.85 -11.69 10.03
CA ARG A 503 16.65 -10.96 9.61
C ARG A 503 15.34 -11.71 9.89
N TRP A 504 15.34 -13.05 9.74
CA TRP A 504 14.14 -13.85 9.98
C TRP A 504 13.56 -13.66 11.39
N THR A 505 14.36 -13.23 12.37
CA THR A 505 13.87 -12.95 13.74
C THR A 505 12.94 -11.73 13.75
N VAL A 506 13.20 -10.73 12.92
CA VAL A 506 12.31 -9.56 12.74
C VAL A 506 11.04 -9.97 11.99
N ASP A 507 11.13 -10.88 11.02
CA ASP A 507 9.97 -11.40 10.30
C ASP A 507 9.04 -12.20 11.25
N VAL A 508 9.62 -13.02 12.14
CA VAL A 508 8.89 -13.72 13.21
C VAL A 508 8.28 -12.73 14.21
N ALA A 509 9.05 -11.74 14.66
CA ALA A 509 8.53 -10.69 15.55
C ALA A 509 7.34 -9.95 14.93
N THR A 510 7.38 -9.69 13.62
CA THR A 510 6.28 -9.05 12.89
C THR A 510 5.03 -9.95 12.86
N ALA A 511 5.20 -11.25 12.67
CA ALA A 511 4.09 -12.20 12.71
C ALA A 511 3.47 -12.29 14.12
N ILE A 512 4.30 -12.41 15.16
CA ILE A 512 3.84 -12.42 16.55
C ILE A 512 3.08 -11.14 16.86
N HIS A 513 3.66 -9.97 16.56
CA HIS A 513 3.06 -8.65 16.79
C HIS A 513 1.67 -8.52 16.17
N TYR A 514 1.53 -8.97 14.93
CA TYR A 514 0.26 -8.92 14.20
C TYR A 514 -0.80 -9.85 14.77
N TYR A 515 -0.47 -11.12 15.01
CA TYR A 515 -1.44 -12.09 15.51
C TYR A 515 -1.81 -11.84 16.97
N GLU A 516 -0.86 -11.39 17.79
CA GLU A 516 -1.13 -10.96 19.17
C GLU A 516 -2.06 -9.75 19.20
N ALA A 517 -1.88 -8.77 18.28
CA ALA A 517 -2.80 -7.64 18.16
C ALA A 517 -4.23 -8.09 17.82
N ILE A 518 -4.40 -9.06 16.93
CA ILE A 518 -5.72 -9.64 16.62
C ILE A 518 -6.31 -10.31 17.85
N LEU A 519 -5.54 -11.16 18.52
CA LEU A 519 -6.00 -11.89 19.72
C LEU A 519 -6.42 -10.91 20.82
N ALA A 520 -5.59 -9.89 21.10
CA ALA A 520 -5.88 -8.87 22.11
C ALA A 520 -7.14 -8.06 21.77
N CYS A 521 -7.29 -7.60 20.53
CA CYS A 521 -8.49 -6.86 20.12
C CYS A 521 -9.75 -7.72 20.25
N LEU A 522 -9.71 -8.97 19.82
CA LEU A 522 -10.86 -9.88 19.92
C LEU A 522 -11.19 -10.21 21.39
N ALA A 523 -10.18 -10.43 22.22
CA ALA A 523 -10.38 -10.67 23.66
C ALA A 523 -11.03 -9.45 24.33
N ILE A 524 -10.59 -8.23 24.03
CA ILE A 524 -11.22 -7.00 24.54
C ILE A 524 -12.68 -6.89 24.08
N VAL A 525 -12.97 -7.11 22.80
CA VAL A 525 -14.34 -6.97 22.27
C VAL A 525 -15.27 -8.06 22.79
N VAL A 526 -14.81 -9.31 22.86
CA VAL A 526 -15.67 -10.45 23.20
C VAL A 526 -15.78 -10.67 24.71
N TRP A 527 -14.67 -10.51 25.44
CA TRP A 527 -14.63 -10.81 26.86
C TRP A 527 -14.76 -9.56 27.72
N HIS A 528 -13.88 -8.59 27.57
CA HIS A 528 -13.86 -7.40 28.40
C HIS A 528 -15.12 -6.55 28.21
N PHE A 529 -15.53 -6.27 26.95
CA PHE A 529 -16.75 -5.50 26.69
C PHE A 529 -18.01 -6.23 27.17
N TYR A 530 -18.01 -7.57 27.16
CA TYR A 530 -19.12 -8.29 27.78
C TYR A 530 -19.25 -7.91 29.26
N HIS A 531 -18.20 -8.07 30.06
CA HIS A 531 -18.23 -7.83 31.50
C HIS A 531 -18.39 -6.35 31.90
N VAL A 532 -18.01 -5.41 31.04
CA VAL A 532 -18.07 -3.97 31.37
C VAL A 532 -19.21 -3.22 30.70
N ILE A 533 -19.82 -3.77 29.64
CA ILE A 533 -20.88 -3.08 28.87
C ILE A 533 -22.11 -3.97 28.71
N PHE A 534 -21.96 -5.21 28.26
CA PHE A 534 -23.08 -6.06 27.81
C PHE A 534 -23.64 -6.96 28.93
N ASP A 535 -22.97 -7.07 30.06
CA ASP A 535 -23.49 -7.81 31.20
C ASP A 535 -24.74 -7.09 31.75
N PRO A 536 -25.92 -7.78 31.82
CA PRO A 536 -27.15 -7.18 32.29
C PRO A 536 -27.07 -6.53 33.69
N ASP A 537 -26.16 -6.99 34.55
CA ASP A 537 -26.04 -6.51 35.93
C ASP A 537 -25.29 -5.15 36.01
N VAL A 538 -24.53 -4.79 34.97
CA VAL A 538 -23.76 -3.54 34.92
C VAL A 538 -24.15 -2.61 33.76
N TYR A 539 -25.08 -3.06 32.90
CA TYR A 539 -25.54 -2.27 31.75
C TYR A 539 -26.05 -0.87 32.15
N PRO A 540 -25.79 0.24 31.40
CA PRO A 540 -25.10 0.29 30.10
C PRO A 540 -23.55 0.27 30.18
N ILE A 541 -22.97 0.44 31.35
CA ILE A 541 -21.51 0.36 31.58
C ILE A 541 -21.20 0.09 33.05
N ASN A 542 -20.15 -0.65 33.31
CA ASN A 542 -19.58 -0.79 34.65
C ASN A 542 -18.89 0.54 35.06
N TRP A 543 -19.50 1.26 35.97
CA TRP A 543 -19.02 2.58 36.41
C TRP A 543 -17.70 2.55 37.19
N ALA A 544 -17.21 1.39 37.58
CA ALA A 544 -15.94 1.28 38.33
C ALA A 544 -14.76 1.94 37.61
N CYS A 545 -14.69 1.87 36.28
CA CYS A 545 -13.63 2.51 35.49
C CYS A 545 -13.76 4.06 35.43
N VAL A 546 -14.98 4.62 35.67
CA VAL A 546 -15.25 6.05 35.60
C VAL A 546 -15.23 6.69 36.98
N ASN A 547 -16.08 6.25 37.89
CA ASN A 547 -16.23 6.83 39.23
C ASN A 547 -15.56 6.02 40.34
N GLY A 548 -15.07 4.83 40.04
CA GLY A 548 -14.38 3.94 40.96
C GLY A 548 -15.33 3.04 41.78
N LYS A 549 -16.63 3.07 41.53
CA LYS A 549 -17.63 2.47 42.41
C LYS A 549 -18.51 1.47 41.68
N VAL A 550 -18.96 0.46 42.44
CA VAL A 550 -19.97 -0.55 42.03
C VAL A 550 -21.15 -0.55 43.00
N SER A 551 -22.25 -1.21 42.62
CA SER A 551 -23.38 -1.36 43.50
C SER A 551 -23.10 -2.43 44.58
N HIS A 552 -23.74 -2.22 45.78
CA HIS A 552 -23.64 -3.20 46.86
C HIS A 552 -24.22 -4.56 46.44
N HIS A 553 -25.34 -4.56 45.74
CA HIS A 553 -25.99 -5.76 45.23
C HIS A 553 -25.08 -6.54 44.29
N TRP A 554 -24.45 -5.88 43.31
CA TRP A 554 -23.50 -6.53 42.43
C TRP A 554 -22.29 -7.08 43.17
N GLN A 555 -21.80 -6.35 44.19
CA GLN A 555 -20.67 -6.78 45.02
C GLN A 555 -21.00 -8.07 45.82
N GLU A 556 -22.19 -8.12 46.43
CA GLU A 556 -22.63 -9.32 47.18
C GLU A 556 -22.89 -10.52 46.28
N GLU A 557 -23.43 -10.27 45.08
CA GLU A 557 -23.79 -11.34 44.16
C GLU A 557 -22.57 -11.94 43.44
N GLU A 558 -21.64 -11.09 42.96
CA GLU A 558 -20.49 -11.54 42.17
C GLU A 558 -19.25 -11.81 43.04
N HIS A 559 -19.10 -11.13 44.18
CA HIS A 559 -17.94 -11.25 45.08
C HIS A 559 -18.28 -11.52 46.55
N PRO A 560 -19.08 -12.54 46.84
CA PRO A 560 -19.61 -12.81 48.20
C PRO A 560 -18.54 -13.12 49.26
N LEU A 561 -17.32 -13.50 48.87
CA LEU A 561 -16.22 -13.75 49.80
C LEU A 561 -15.29 -12.55 50.01
N GLU A 562 -15.57 -11.39 49.42
CA GLU A 562 -14.78 -10.19 49.67
C GLU A 562 -15.07 -9.68 51.08
N LYS A 563 -14.05 -9.75 51.96
CA LYS A 563 -14.14 -9.29 53.34
C LYS A 563 -13.94 -7.79 53.37
N ASP A 564 -14.81 -7.06 54.07
CA ASP A 564 -14.76 -5.64 54.34
C ASP A 564 -14.63 -4.77 53.06
N PRO A 565 -15.62 -4.76 52.15
CA PRO A 565 -15.63 -3.84 51.02
C PRO A 565 -15.65 -2.42 51.55
N VAL A 566 -14.82 -1.52 50.94
CA VAL A 566 -14.77 -0.11 51.35
C VAL A 566 -16.04 0.60 50.88
N GLU A 567 -16.92 0.91 51.80
CA GLU A 567 -18.13 1.67 51.48
C GLU A 567 -17.92 3.18 51.59
N CYS A 568 -18.53 3.93 50.66
CA CYS A 568 -18.66 5.36 50.82
C CYS A 568 -19.87 5.67 51.73
N PRO A 569 -19.73 6.62 52.67
CA PRO A 569 -20.91 7.08 53.44
C PRO A 569 -22.02 7.47 52.46
N THR A 570 -23.19 6.87 52.61
CA THR A 570 -24.38 7.24 51.86
C THR A 570 -24.72 8.69 52.23
N PRO A 571 -24.92 9.64 51.29
CA PRO A 571 -25.39 10.96 51.63
C PRO A 571 -26.72 10.80 52.39
N ALA A 572 -26.78 11.37 53.59
CA ALA A 572 -27.96 11.32 54.44
C ALA A 572 -29.20 11.73 53.58
N LYS A 573 -30.20 10.86 53.56
CA LYS A 573 -31.49 11.18 52.91
C LYS A 573 -31.95 12.55 53.42
N PRO A 574 -32.28 13.52 52.58
CA PRO A 574 -32.80 14.80 53.08
C PRO A 574 -33.95 14.49 54.00
N THR A 575 -33.82 14.86 55.27
CA THR A 575 -34.94 14.79 56.23
C THR A 575 -36.05 15.62 55.65
N ALA A 576 -37.21 15.01 55.42
CA ALA A 576 -38.41 15.73 55.01
C ALA A 576 -38.65 16.88 55.98
N PRO A 577 -38.94 18.11 55.51
CA PRO A 577 -39.21 19.22 56.40
C PRO A 577 -40.36 18.86 57.29
N THR A 578 -40.11 18.87 58.61
CA THR A 578 -41.13 18.70 59.64
C THR A 578 -42.22 19.70 59.37
N ALA A 579 -43.44 19.20 59.11
CA ALA A 579 -44.62 20.04 58.92
C ALA A 579 -44.79 20.89 60.15
N ALA A 580 -44.60 22.22 60.04
CA ALA A 580 -44.91 23.19 61.08
C ALA A 580 -46.39 23.17 61.30
N THR A 581 -46.78 22.69 62.45
CA THR A 581 -48.18 22.79 62.99
C THR A 581 -48.58 24.27 63.11
N VAL A 582 -49.37 24.74 62.15
CA VAL A 582 -50.02 26.04 62.25
C VAL A 582 -51.10 25.89 63.29
N LYS A 583 -50.84 26.42 64.48
CA LYS A 583 -51.89 26.68 65.46
C LYS A 583 -52.80 27.78 64.91
N LYS A 584 -54.09 27.45 64.67
CA LYS A 584 -55.17 28.40 64.51
C LYS A 584 -55.41 29.02 65.85
N GLY A 585 -55.27 30.31 65.99
CA GLY A 585 -55.83 31.21 66.94
C GLY A 585 -56.72 32.22 66.24
#